data_21c4bc565ba6441aa576a387d72f4728
#
_entry.id   21c4bc565ba6441aa576a387d72f4728
#
_cell.length_a   1.000
_cell.length_b   1.000
_cell.length_c   1.000
_cell.angle_alpha   90.00
_cell.angle_beta   90.00
_cell.angle_gamma   90.00
#
_symmetry.space_group_name_H-M   'P 1'
#
loop_
_entity.id
_entity.type
_entity.pdbx_description
1 polymer ?
#
loop_
_entity_poly.entity_id
_entity_poly.type
_entity_poly.pdbx_seq_one_letter_code
_entity_poly.pdbx_strand_id
1 'polypeptide(L)'
;MKKNLLLTLIMSIAATLNLSAQHKTCLRFLCTSDVHGNYLPYDFISAQPWEGGLSRVATFVQEQREKLGDDAVVLLDNGDILQGQPTSYYYNYIDTTDTHFCAAALNYLRYDAGTIGNHDIETGHAVYDRWSRQCDFPILAANAINTKTGKTYWKPYTIIERKGLRIAVIGMITPAIPQWLPEVLWSGLRFDDMVETARHWVRVVRENEKPDIVVGLFHSGAGKLEQTGSMNEQATLQVVKNVPGFDLVFCGHDHRELCEVITNVEGKQVPVVNTGADGMNVAVIDITYQKGKKTGITATPSLADIKDITPSTEFVNHFVTQFRTVNEYTHQKIGHFATGIDTKPAFFGPSAFVDFIHALQLELSDADISFAAPLSFDAAIPAGDIHVSEMFKLYRFENMLYVMQLTGQEVKDYLEYAYDGWVNTMKSADDMMLRMRTNPKQFAEHWQRLVTPSYNFDSAAGILYTVDLRKGKGERVCIKSLADGRPFDLNATYRVALNSYRGNGGGGLLTKGAGIAPDQLNSRIVWSTDKGLRYYMIEAIRKHGNVTPKALNQWRFIPEEWVNKRKLIETDILFGDD
;
A
#
# COMPACT_ATOMS: atom_id res chain seq x y z
N MET A 1 -26.14 -47.80 -61.45
CA MET A 1 -25.66 -48.06 -60.07
C MET A 1 -24.35 -47.41 -59.74
N LYS A 2 -23.34 -47.31 -60.61
CA LYS A 2 -21.99 -46.74 -60.27
C LYS A 2 -21.99 -45.22 -60.03
N LYS A 3 -22.87 -44.42 -60.64
CA LYS A 3 -22.97 -42.95 -60.45
C LYS A 3 -23.57 -42.56 -59.11
N ASN A 4 -24.48 -43.31 -58.53
CA ASN A 4 -25.11 -42.99 -57.23
C ASN A 4 -24.21 -43.38 -56.07
N LEU A 5 -23.32 -44.39 -56.25
CA LEU A 5 -22.36 -44.80 -55.23
C LEU A 5 -21.26 -43.74 -55.06
N LEU A 6 -20.87 -43.06 -56.15
CA LEU A 6 -19.86 -42.00 -56.11
C LEU A 6 -20.39 -40.71 -55.45
N LEU A 7 -21.67 -40.38 -55.65
CA LEU A 7 -22.32 -39.22 -55.03
C LEU A 7 -22.51 -39.42 -53.52
N THR A 8 -22.84 -40.64 -53.09
CA THR A 8 -23.00 -40.96 -51.66
C THR A 8 -21.63 -40.96 -50.93
N LEU A 9 -20.55 -41.41 -51.60
CA LEU A 9 -19.21 -41.36 -51.05
C LEU A 9 -18.68 -39.92 -50.91
N ILE A 10 -18.95 -39.04 -51.90
CA ILE A 10 -18.57 -37.63 -51.86
C ILE A 10 -19.38 -36.87 -50.81
N MET A 11 -20.68 -37.15 -50.57
CA MET A 11 -21.46 -36.58 -49.50
C MET A 11 -21.00 -37.08 -48.12
N SER A 12 -20.58 -38.34 -47.98
CA SER A 12 -20.01 -38.86 -46.73
C SER A 12 -18.64 -38.24 -46.38
N ILE A 13 -17.81 -37.98 -47.38
CA ILE A 13 -16.51 -37.32 -47.22
C ILE A 13 -16.70 -35.82 -46.93
N ALA A 14 -17.71 -35.16 -47.54
CA ALA A 14 -18.06 -33.77 -47.22
C ALA A 14 -18.65 -33.62 -45.79
N ALA A 15 -19.38 -34.63 -45.30
CA ALA A 15 -19.90 -34.63 -43.91
C ALA A 15 -18.81 -34.90 -42.84
N THR A 16 -17.72 -35.58 -43.21
CA THR A 16 -16.58 -35.81 -42.28
C THR A 16 -15.54 -34.70 -42.35
N LEU A 17 -15.62 -33.80 -43.34
CA LEU A 17 -14.76 -32.60 -43.44
C LEU A 17 -15.37 -31.37 -42.75
N ASN A 18 -16.49 -31.49 -42.05
CA ASN A 18 -16.85 -30.59 -40.95
C ASN A 18 -15.97 -30.87 -39.76
N LEU A 19 -14.65 -30.95 -39.99
CA LEU A 19 -13.62 -30.90 -38.97
C LEU A 19 -13.78 -29.61 -38.22
N SER A 20 -14.22 -29.75 -36.99
CA SER A 20 -14.11 -28.80 -35.91
C SER A 20 -13.17 -27.64 -36.28
N ALA A 21 -13.74 -26.57 -36.80
CA ALA A 21 -13.14 -25.28 -36.60
C ALA A 21 -12.90 -25.21 -35.08
N GLN A 22 -11.66 -25.38 -34.67
CA GLN A 22 -11.32 -25.33 -33.28
C GLN A 22 -11.75 -23.96 -32.78
N HIS A 23 -12.91 -23.91 -32.10
CA HIS A 23 -13.48 -22.66 -31.58
C HIS A 23 -12.44 -22.10 -30.60
N LYS A 24 -11.78 -21.03 -31.05
CA LYS A 24 -10.94 -20.21 -30.20
C LYS A 24 -11.84 -19.26 -29.41
N THR A 25 -11.82 -19.33 -28.13
CA THR A 25 -12.49 -18.35 -27.25
C THR A 25 -11.48 -17.34 -26.77
N CYS A 26 -11.75 -16.06 -26.98
CA CYS A 26 -10.89 -14.98 -26.51
C CYS A 26 -11.56 -14.27 -25.35
N LEU A 27 -10.81 -14.07 -24.27
CA LEU A 27 -11.18 -13.30 -23.08
C LEU A 27 -10.11 -12.27 -22.78
N ARG A 28 -10.51 -11.14 -22.21
CA ARG A 28 -9.63 -10.11 -21.66
C ARG A 28 -9.85 -9.98 -20.18
N PHE A 29 -8.80 -10.20 -19.41
CA PHE A 29 -8.78 -9.92 -17.97
C PHE A 29 -8.20 -8.53 -17.74
N LEU A 30 -8.93 -7.73 -16.98
CA LEU A 30 -8.54 -6.40 -16.53
C LEU A 30 -8.44 -6.43 -15.01
N CYS A 31 -7.41 -5.80 -14.46
CA CYS A 31 -7.26 -5.71 -13.02
C CYS A 31 -6.77 -4.32 -12.61
N THR A 32 -7.39 -3.78 -11.56
CA THR A 32 -6.90 -2.63 -10.79
C THR A 32 -6.27 -3.11 -9.48
N SER A 33 -5.34 -2.37 -8.93
CA SER A 33 -4.69 -2.64 -7.64
C SER A 33 -4.22 -1.33 -7.04
N ASP A 34 -4.19 -1.25 -5.71
CA ASP A 34 -3.56 -0.15 -4.99
C ASP A 34 -4.09 1.24 -5.43
N VAL A 35 -5.42 1.33 -5.62
CA VAL A 35 -6.07 2.57 -6.10
C VAL A 35 -6.05 3.67 -5.03
N HIS A 36 -5.92 3.31 -3.75
CA HIS A 36 -5.72 4.24 -2.63
C HIS A 36 -6.70 5.42 -2.58
N GLY A 37 -8.00 5.13 -2.79
CA GLY A 37 -9.05 6.15 -2.71
C GLY A 37 -9.12 7.10 -3.90
N ASN A 38 -8.33 6.90 -4.95
CA ASN A 38 -8.37 7.70 -6.18
C ASN A 38 -9.56 7.28 -7.07
N TYR A 39 -10.81 7.59 -6.63
CA TYR A 39 -12.02 7.21 -7.38
C TYR A 39 -12.40 8.23 -8.44
N LEU A 40 -12.05 9.49 -8.23
CA LEU A 40 -12.42 10.63 -9.07
C LEU A 40 -11.18 11.25 -9.74
N PRO A 41 -11.34 12.02 -10.82
CA PRO A 41 -10.21 12.65 -11.53
C PRO A 41 -9.74 13.93 -10.80
N TYR A 42 -9.61 13.85 -9.48
CA TYR A 42 -9.28 14.99 -8.63
C TYR A 42 -8.58 14.54 -7.36
N ASP A 43 -7.44 15.15 -7.06
CA ASP A 43 -6.72 14.98 -5.81
C ASP A 43 -7.24 15.98 -4.77
N PHE A 44 -7.97 15.49 -3.78
CA PHE A 44 -8.54 16.31 -2.70
C PHE A 44 -7.51 16.83 -1.71
N ILE A 45 -6.28 16.32 -1.73
CA ILE A 45 -5.19 16.78 -0.86
C ILE A 45 -4.53 18.03 -1.43
N SER A 46 -4.20 18.01 -2.71
CA SER A 46 -3.57 19.13 -3.42
C SER A 46 -4.58 20.10 -4.04
N ALA A 47 -5.86 19.72 -4.11
CA ALA A 47 -6.93 20.42 -4.82
C ALA A 47 -6.63 20.63 -6.31
N GLN A 48 -6.09 19.58 -6.97
CA GLN A 48 -5.70 19.59 -8.38
C GLN A 48 -6.35 18.44 -9.16
N PRO A 49 -6.46 18.55 -10.48
CA PRO A 49 -6.81 17.42 -11.33
C PRO A 49 -5.87 16.24 -11.08
N TRP A 50 -6.41 15.01 -11.13
CA TRP A 50 -5.64 13.77 -11.00
C TRP A 50 -5.59 13.00 -12.31
N GLU A 51 -4.42 12.47 -12.65
CA GLU A 51 -4.16 11.81 -13.94
C GLU A 51 -4.53 10.31 -13.96
N GLY A 52 -4.92 9.74 -12.82
CA GLY A 52 -5.31 8.33 -12.65
C GLY A 52 -6.74 8.15 -12.16
N GLY A 53 -6.99 7.00 -11.53
CA GLY A 53 -8.18 6.69 -10.75
C GLY A 53 -9.33 6.05 -11.51
N LEU A 54 -10.37 5.62 -10.73
CA LEU A 54 -11.47 4.80 -11.25
C LEU A 54 -12.30 5.49 -12.35
N SER A 55 -12.36 6.81 -12.39
CA SER A 55 -13.07 7.53 -13.44
C SER A 55 -12.47 7.34 -14.84
N ARG A 56 -11.13 7.15 -14.93
CA ARG A 56 -10.42 6.84 -16.18
C ARG A 56 -10.48 5.33 -16.48
N VAL A 57 -10.37 4.51 -15.43
CA VAL A 57 -10.63 3.06 -15.53
C VAL A 57 -12.02 2.81 -16.11
N ALA A 58 -13.04 3.61 -15.74
CA ALA A 58 -14.40 3.51 -16.27
C ALA A 58 -14.44 3.65 -17.80
N THR A 59 -13.78 4.66 -18.36
CA THR A 59 -13.68 4.85 -19.81
C THR A 59 -12.96 3.66 -20.45
N PHE A 60 -11.78 3.29 -19.92
CA PHE A 60 -11.00 2.19 -20.47
C PHE A 60 -11.78 0.88 -20.49
N VAL A 61 -12.42 0.50 -19.38
CA VAL A 61 -13.22 -0.73 -19.26
C VAL A 61 -14.42 -0.71 -20.23
N GLN A 62 -15.10 0.42 -20.34
CA GLN A 62 -16.21 0.56 -21.27
C GLN A 62 -15.76 0.34 -22.72
N GLU A 63 -14.66 0.96 -23.15
CA GLU A 63 -14.09 0.76 -24.49
C GLU A 63 -13.74 -0.71 -24.77
N GLN A 64 -13.17 -1.43 -23.75
CA GLN A 64 -12.86 -2.85 -23.90
C GLN A 64 -14.13 -3.70 -24.05
N ARG A 65 -15.17 -3.39 -23.26
CA ARG A 65 -16.47 -4.08 -23.35
C ARG A 65 -17.17 -3.82 -24.70
N GLU A 66 -17.14 -2.60 -25.18
CA GLU A 66 -17.69 -2.25 -26.51
C GLU A 66 -16.94 -2.96 -27.65
N LYS A 67 -15.61 -3.02 -27.57
CA LYS A 67 -14.76 -3.63 -28.59
C LYS A 67 -14.86 -5.16 -28.65
N LEU A 68 -14.94 -5.83 -27.50
CA LEU A 68 -14.82 -7.29 -27.39
C LEU A 68 -16.16 -7.99 -27.10
N GLY A 69 -17.16 -7.23 -26.66
CA GLY A 69 -18.38 -7.71 -26.04
C GLY A 69 -18.23 -7.86 -24.53
N ASP A 70 -19.27 -7.54 -23.80
CA ASP A 70 -19.30 -7.55 -22.33
C ASP A 70 -18.91 -8.91 -21.74
N ASP A 71 -19.40 -10.00 -22.35
CA ASP A 71 -19.11 -11.39 -21.96
C ASP A 71 -17.65 -11.85 -22.26
N ALA A 72 -16.84 -10.99 -22.90
CA ALA A 72 -15.43 -11.26 -23.15
C ALA A 72 -14.49 -10.62 -22.11
N VAL A 73 -14.99 -9.75 -21.24
CA VAL A 73 -14.19 -8.98 -20.28
C VAL A 73 -14.46 -9.49 -18.88
N VAL A 74 -13.38 -9.75 -18.13
CA VAL A 74 -13.38 -10.03 -16.70
C VAL A 74 -12.67 -8.89 -16.00
N LEU A 75 -13.32 -8.21 -15.05
CA LEU A 75 -12.79 -7.06 -14.33
C LEU A 75 -12.59 -7.41 -12.86
N LEU A 76 -11.35 -7.27 -12.36
CA LEU A 76 -10.93 -7.65 -11.03
C LEU A 76 -10.30 -6.46 -10.29
N ASP A 77 -10.40 -6.44 -8.95
CA ASP A 77 -9.69 -5.51 -8.09
C ASP A 77 -8.78 -6.26 -7.11
N ASN A 78 -7.54 -5.82 -6.97
CA ASN A 78 -6.54 -6.52 -6.16
C ASN A 78 -6.29 -5.88 -4.78
N GLY A 79 -7.22 -5.06 -4.27
CA GLY A 79 -7.15 -4.50 -2.92
C GLY A 79 -6.32 -3.22 -2.79
N ASP A 80 -6.14 -2.78 -1.55
CA ASP A 80 -5.60 -1.47 -1.13
C ASP A 80 -6.36 -0.31 -1.78
N ILE A 81 -7.66 -0.33 -1.57
CA ILE A 81 -8.58 0.64 -2.15
C ILE A 81 -9.21 1.58 -1.11
N LEU A 82 -9.23 1.20 0.18
CA LEU A 82 -9.93 1.92 1.25
C LEU A 82 -9.08 2.96 1.98
N GLN A 83 -7.83 3.19 1.62
CA GLN A 83 -6.92 4.12 2.28
C GLN A 83 -6.20 4.99 1.24
N GLY A 84 -5.86 6.24 1.60
CA GLY A 84 -5.05 7.17 0.80
C GLY A 84 -5.72 8.52 0.68
N GLN A 85 -6.67 8.67 -0.22
CA GLN A 85 -7.37 9.94 -0.45
C GLN A 85 -8.43 10.25 0.61
N PRO A 86 -8.78 11.53 0.82
CA PRO A 86 -9.90 11.95 1.66
C PRO A 86 -11.25 11.31 1.29
N THR A 87 -11.43 10.86 0.05
CA THR A 87 -12.60 10.11 -0.41
C THR A 87 -12.82 8.84 0.38
N SER A 88 -11.78 8.02 0.56
CA SER A 88 -11.88 6.83 1.39
C SER A 88 -12.03 7.18 2.87
N TYR A 89 -11.21 8.10 3.39
CA TYR A 89 -11.27 8.52 4.79
C TYR A 89 -12.66 9.00 5.21
N TYR A 90 -13.32 9.82 4.39
CA TYR A 90 -14.65 10.35 4.69
C TYR A 90 -15.67 9.22 4.88
N TYR A 91 -15.74 8.27 3.95
CA TYR A 91 -16.67 7.15 4.03
C TYR A 91 -16.23 6.03 4.98
N ASN A 92 -14.96 5.98 5.35
CA ASN A 92 -14.50 5.10 6.41
C ASN A 92 -14.98 5.55 7.79
N TYR A 93 -14.82 6.85 8.11
CA TYR A 93 -14.85 7.33 9.49
C TYR A 93 -15.81 8.48 9.78
N ILE A 94 -16.23 9.25 8.78
CA ILE A 94 -17.12 10.41 8.96
C ILE A 94 -18.56 10.03 8.60
N ASP A 95 -18.82 9.61 7.39
CA ASP A 95 -20.10 9.04 6.99
C ASP A 95 -20.04 7.52 7.03
N THR A 96 -20.53 6.96 8.14
CA THR A 96 -20.55 5.50 8.35
C THR A 96 -21.92 4.87 8.08
N THR A 97 -22.89 5.64 7.63
CA THR A 97 -24.29 5.23 7.45
C THR A 97 -24.67 4.96 6.00
N ASP A 98 -24.20 5.79 5.09
CA ASP A 98 -24.47 5.65 3.66
C ASP A 98 -23.70 4.48 3.03
N THR A 99 -24.05 4.14 1.80
CA THR A 99 -23.24 3.20 1.01
C THR A 99 -21.84 3.75 0.85
N HIS A 100 -20.85 2.94 1.21
CA HIS A 100 -19.46 3.33 1.07
C HIS A 100 -19.14 3.69 -0.38
N PHE A 101 -18.55 4.87 -0.62
CA PHE A 101 -18.31 5.35 -1.98
C PHE A 101 -17.51 4.35 -2.82
N CYS A 102 -16.48 3.72 -2.23
CA CYS A 102 -15.72 2.68 -2.91
C CYS A 102 -16.63 1.55 -3.41
N ALA A 103 -17.49 0.98 -2.56
CA ALA A 103 -18.41 -0.09 -2.95
C ALA A 103 -19.34 0.37 -4.08
N ALA A 104 -19.91 1.56 -3.97
CA ALA A 104 -20.77 2.12 -5.01
C ALA A 104 -20.04 2.29 -6.36
N ALA A 105 -18.79 2.75 -6.34
CA ALA A 105 -17.98 2.94 -7.54
C ALA A 105 -17.62 1.60 -8.20
N LEU A 106 -17.21 0.60 -7.43
CA LEU A 106 -16.87 -0.73 -7.95
C LEU A 106 -18.12 -1.45 -8.49
N ASN A 107 -19.26 -1.35 -7.80
CA ASN A 107 -20.54 -1.90 -8.26
C ASN A 107 -20.99 -1.23 -9.58
N TYR A 108 -20.86 0.09 -9.68
CA TYR A 108 -21.18 0.82 -10.92
C TYR A 108 -20.32 0.32 -12.11
N LEU A 109 -19.04 0.04 -11.88
CA LEU A 109 -18.13 -0.48 -12.90
C LEU A 109 -18.34 -1.98 -13.18
N ARG A 110 -19.15 -2.66 -12.38
CA ARG A 110 -19.46 -4.10 -12.48
C ARG A 110 -18.21 -4.96 -12.40
N TYR A 111 -17.47 -4.84 -11.29
CA TYR A 111 -16.38 -5.75 -10.97
C TYR A 111 -16.91 -7.17 -10.77
N ASP A 112 -16.13 -8.17 -11.17
CA ASP A 112 -16.50 -9.59 -11.07
C ASP A 112 -16.03 -10.24 -9.77
N ALA A 113 -14.89 -9.78 -9.24
CA ALA A 113 -14.35 -10.18 -7.95
C ALA A 113 -13.30 -9.16 -7.48
N GLY A 114 -13.05 -9.13 -6.17
CA GLY A 114 -11.95 -8.37 -5.58
C GLY A 114 -11.23 -9.19 -4.51
N THR A 115 -10.02 -8.76 -4.13
CA THR A 115 -9.36 -9.23 -2.91
C THR A 115 -9.25 -8.09 -1.91
N ILE A 116 -8.83 -8.38 -0.68
CA ILE A 116 -8.59 -7.38 0.34
C ILE A 116 -7.09 -7.11 0.46
N GLY A 117 -6.70 -5.85 0.63
CA GLY A 117 -5.32 -5.45 0.86
C GLY A 117 -5.02 -5.11 2.33
N ASN A 118 -3.76 -4.85 2.64
CA ASN A 118 -3.34 -4.53 4.01
C ASN A 118 -3.88 -3.17 4.48
N HIS A 119 -3.96 -2.18 3.60
CA HIS A 119 -4.56 -0.89 3.92
C HIS A 119 -6.10 -0.94 4.00
N ASP A 120 -6.74 -1.97 3.43
CA ASP A 120 -8.15 -2.23 3.68
C ASP A 120 -8.33 -2.79 5.10
N ILE A 121 -7.48 -3.74 5.54
CA ILE A 121 -7.47 -4.27 6.92
C ILE A 121 -7.17 -3.17 7.94
N GLU A 122 -6.30 -2.21 7.59
CA GLU A 122 -5.94 -1.06 8.43
C GLU A 122 -7.16 -0.24 8.87
N THR A 123 -8.23 -0.24 8.10
CA THR A 123 -9.46 0.48 8.43
C THR A 123 -10.26 -0.11 9.59
N GLY A 124 -9.99 -1.37 9.96
CA GLY A 124 -10.66 -2.11 11.03
C GLY A 124 -12.01 -2.72 10.62
N HIS A 125 -12.47 -3.68 11.44
CA HIS A 125 -13.69 -4.47 11.19
C HIS A 125 -14.93 -3.62 10.87
N ALA A 126 -15.11 -2.50 11.53
CA ALA A 126 -16.28 -1.64 11.29
C ALA A 126 -16.37 -1.14 9.86
N VAL A 127 -15.23 -0.94 9.20
CA VAL A 127 -15.13 -0.42 7.84
C VAL A 127 -15.08 -1.56 6.81
N TYR A 128 -14.06 -2.42 6.87
CA TYR A 128 -13.88 -3.40 5.80
C TYR A 128 -15.00 -4.47 5.76
N ASP A 129 -15.63 -4.81 6.90
CA ASP A 129 -16.79 -5.70 6.92
C ASP A 129 -18.03 -5.03 6.34
N ARG A 130 -18.23 -3.72 6.58
CA ARG A 130 -19.30 -2.95 5.97
C ARG A 130 -19.12 -2.85 4.47
N TRP A 131 -17.94 -2.43 4.03
CA TRP A 131 -17.59 -2.27 2.63
C TRP A 131 -17.75 -3.59 1.86
N SER A 132 -17.18 -4.70 2.36
CA SER A 132 -17.26 -5.99 1.68
C SER A 132 -18.68 -6.54 1.55
N ARG A 133 -19.59 -6.21 2.51
CA ARG A 133 -21.02 -6.55 2.38
C ARG A 133 -21.78 -5.67 1.40
N GLN A 134 -21.30 -4.47 1.09
CA GLN A 134 -21.90 -3.53 0.15
C GLN A 134 -21.42 -3.74 -1.29
N CYS A 135 -20.38 -4.55 -1.50
CA CYS A 135 -19.96 -4.96 -2.84
C CYS A 135 -20.90 -6.01 -3.41
N ASP A 136 -21.37 -5.83 -4.66
CA ASP A 136 -22.24 -6.76 -5.38
C ASP A 136 -21.49 -8.00 -5.90
N PHE A 137 -20.19 -8.05 -5.71
CA PHE A 137 -19.28 -9.13 -6.11
C PHE A 137 -18.51 -9.66 -4.88
N PRO A 138 -17.94 -10.87 -4.94
CA PRO A 138 -17.23 -11.44 -3.81
C PRO A 138 -15.87 -10.77 -3.57
N ILE A 139 -15.58 -10.45 -2.31
CA ILE A 139 -14.23 -10.17 -1.82
C ILE A 139 -13.59 -11.49 -1.40
N LEU A 140 -12.35 -11.70 -1.81
CA LEU A 140 -11.63 -12.97 -1.68
C LEU A 140 -10.40 -12.82 -0.78
N ALA A 141 -10.17 -13.80 0.12
CA ALA A 141 -8.91 -13.93 0.85
C ALA A 141 -8.77 -15.37 1.40
N ALA A 142 -8.15 -16.23 0.62
CA ALA A 142 -8.02 -17.66 0.92
C ALA A 142 -7.15 -17.95 2.14
N ASN A 143 -6.19 -17.08 2.46
CA ASN A 143 -5.27 -17.23 3.59
C ASN A 143 -5.63 -16.39 4.82
N ALA A 144 -6.75 -15.65 4.80
CA ALA A 144 -7.28 -14.96 5.98
C ALA A 144 -8.25 -15.89 6.72
N ILE A 145 -7.83 -16.41 7.87
CA ILE A 145 -8.53 -17.47 8.60
C ILE A 145 -9.21 -16.88 9.84
N ASN A 146 -10.49 -17.18 10.01
CA ASN A 146 -11.21 -16.91 11.26
C ASN A 146 -10.71 -17.86 12.35
N THR A 147 -10.10 -17.34 13.39
CA THR A 147 -9.45 -18.13 14.46
C THR A 147 -10.43 -18.95 15.30
N LYS A 148 -11.71 -18.54 15.36
CA LYS A 148 -12.75 -19.24 16.12
C LYS A 148 -13.29 -20.47 15.37
N THR A 149 -13.41 -20.36 14.03
CA THR A 149 -14.03 -21.41 13.21
C THR A 149 -13.01 -22.27 12.47
N GLY A 150 -11.78 -21.79 12.31
CA GLY A 150 -10.76 -22.41 11.47
C GLY A 150 -11.05 -22.34 9.96
N LYS A 151 -12.10 -21.64 9.54
CA LYS A 151 -12.48 -21.44 8.14
C LYS A 151 -11.94 -20.10 7.62
N THR A 152 -11.88 -19.94 6.31
CA THR A 152 -11.57 -18.66 5.69
C THR A 152 -12.57 -17.59 6.12
N TYR A 153 -12.12 -16.38 6.38
CA TYR A 153 -12.98 -15.25 6.79
C TYR A 153 -13.78 -14.71 5.62
N TRP A 154 -13.13 -14.44 4.51
CA TRP A 154 -13.77 -14.18 3.21
C TRP A 154 -13.82 -15.45 2.37
N LYS A 155 -14.49 -15.39 1.22
CA LYS A 155 -14.47 -16.50 0.26
C LYS A 155 -13.03 -16.76 -0.19
N PRO A 156 -12.58 -18.02 -0.27
CA PRO A 156 -11.23 -18.33 -0.76
C PRO A 156 -11.09 -18.16 -2.27
N TYR A 157 -12.18 -18.42 -3.00
CA TYR A 157 -12.25 -18.31 -4.45
C TYR A 157 -13.68 -18.03 -4.91
N THR A 158 -13.82 -17.68 -6.18
CA THR A 158 -15.12 -17.61 -6.87
C THR A 158 -15.01 -18.21 -8.27
N ILE A 159 -16.17 -18.62 -8.83
CA ILE A 159 -16.27 -19.08 -10.21
C ILE A 159 -17.02 -18.03 -11.01
N ILE A 160 -16.41 -17.58 -12.11
CA ILE A 160 -16.97 -16.65 -13.09
C ILE A 160 -17.20 -17.43 -14.38
N GLU A 161 -18.35 -17.25 -15.02
CA GLU A 161 -18.62 -17.86 -16.32
C GLU A 161 -18.61 -16.78 -17.40
N ARG A 162 -17.76 -16.98 -18.44
CA ARG A 162 -17.62 -16.07 -19.58
C ARG A 162 -17.47 -16.89 -20.86
N LYS A 163 -18.28 -16.59 -21.87
CA LYS A 163 -18.27 -17.28 -23.17
C LYS A 163 -18.26 -18.82 -23.07
N GLY A 164 -18.95 -19.36 -22.06
CA GLY A 164 -19.02 -20.80 -21.79
C GLY A 164 -17.76 -21.39 -21.17
N LEU A 165 -16.80 -20.58 -20.72
CA LEU A 165 -15.65 -21.00 -19.95
C LEU A 165 -15.88 -20.75 -18.46
N ARG A 166 -15.45 -21.70 -17.62
CA ARG A 166 -15.43 -21.61 -16.16
C ARG A 166 -14.08 -21.09 -15.69
N ILE A 167 -14.10 -19.94 -15.04
CA ILE A 167 -12.92 -19.23 -14.57
C ILE A 167 -12.94 -19.26 -13.05
N ALA A 168 -11.92 -19.84 -12.43
CA ALA A 168 -11.75 -19.77 -10.98
C ALA A 168 -10.78 -18.64 -10.63
N VAL A 169 -11.19 -17.75 -9.75
CA VAL A 169 -10.34 -16.70 -9.19
C VAL A 169 -10.07 -17.01 -7.73
N ILE A 170 -8.80 -17.21 -7.36
CA ILE A 170 -8.35 -17.44 -5.98
C ILE A 170 -7.70 -16.14 -5.48
N GLY A 171 -8.27 -15.54 -4.42
CA GLY A 171 -7.73 -14.32 -3.81
C GLY A 171 -6.86 -14.62 -2.60
N MET A 172 -5.77 -13.87 -2.41
CA MET A 172 -4.93 -13.94 -1.21
C MET A 172 -4.38 -12.56 -0.84
N ILE A 173 -4.08 -12.38 0.44
CA ILE A 173 -3.46 -11.18 1.01
C ILE A 173 -2.08 -11.51 1.56
N THR A 174 -1.18 -10.53 1.64
CA THR A 174 0.11 -10.68 2.34
C THR A 174 -0.09 -11.20 3.76
N PRO A 175 0.69 -12.19 4.21
CA PRO A 175 0.58 -12.70 5.58
C PRO A 175 1.24 -11.78 6.63
N ALA A 176 1.91 -10.72 6.20
CA ALA A 176 2.70 -9.84 7.08
C ALA A 176 1.85 -8.81 7.87
N ILE A 177 0.53 -8.85 7.77
CA ILE A 177 -0.41 -7.96 8.47
C ILE A 177 -0.06 -7.77 9.96
N PRO A 178 0.21 -8.84 10.76
CA PRO A 178 0.53 -8.69 12.18
C PRO A 178 1.85 -7.94 12.46
N GLN A 179 2.71 -7.75 11.46
CA GLN A 179 3.97 -7.02 11.61
C GLN A 179 3.78 -5.50 11.57
N TRP A 180 2.62 -5.01 11.10
CA TRP A 180 2.39 -3.58 10.86
C TRP A 180 1.17 -3.03 11.57
N LEU A 181 0.12 -3.85 11.68
CA LEU A 181 -1.19 -3.38 12.13
C LEU A 181 -1.51 -3.83 13.56
N PRO A 182 -2.10 -2.93 14.37
CA PRO A 182 -2.63 -3.29 15.68
C PRO A 182 -3.60 -4.47 15.61
N GLU A 183 -3.46 -5.42 16.55
CA GLU A 183 -4.30 -6.62 16.59
C GLU A 183 -5.81 -6.31 16.63
N VAL A 184 -6.19 -5.18 17.24
CA VAL A 184 -7.59 -4.76 17.32
C VAL A 184 -8.24 -4.57 15.94
N LEU A 185 -7.46 -4.21 14.91
CA LEU A 185 -7.95 -3.98 13.54
C LEU A 185 -8.24 -5.29 12.80
N TRP A 186 -7.55 -6.37 13.15
CA TRP A 186 -7.69 -7.70 12.55
C TRP A 186 -8.02 -8.80 13.58
N SER A 187 -8.60 -8.42 14.73
CA SER A 187 -8.91 -9.33 15.84
C SER A 187 -9.76 -10.52 15.37
N GLY A 188 -9.38 -11.73 15.80
CA GLY A 188 -10.07 -12.95 15.38
C GLY A 188 -9.69 -13.44 13.98
N LEU A 189 -8.71 -12.83 13.33
CA LEU A 189 -8.10 -13.29 12.09
C LEU A 189 -6.71 -13.89 12.34
N ARG A 190 -6.27 -14.74 11.43
CA ARG A 190 -4.90 -15.21 11.25
C ARG A 190 -4.60 -15.23 9.76
N PHE A 191 -3.38 -14.89 9.39
CA PHE A 191 -2.95 -14.86 8.00
C PHE A 191 -1.94 -15.99 7.76
N ASP A 192 -2.35 -16.99 6.97
CA ASP A 192 -1.56 -18.18 6.71
C ASP A 192 -0.59 -17.96 5.55
N ASP A 193 0.45 -18.82 5.46
CA ASP A 193 1.45 -18.79 4.38
C ASP A 193 0.80 -18.90 3.01
N MET A 194 1.22 -18.04 2.08
CA MET A 194 0.63 -17.95 0.75
C MET A 194 0.93 -19.16 -0.13
N VAL A 195 2.13 -19.74 -0.04
CA VAL A 195 2.54 -20.88 -0.87
C VAL A 195 1.74 -22.13 -0.48
N GLU A 196 1.63 -22.41 0.81
CA GLU A 196 0.87 -23.56 1.30
C GLU A 196 -0.65 -23.39 1.06
N THR A 197 -1.17 -22.18 1.28
CA THR A 197 -2.56 -21.84 1.00
C THR A 197 -2.89 -21.99 -0.49
N ALA A 198 -2.05 -21.46 -1.37
CA ALA A 198 -2.22 -21.57 -2.82
C ALA A 198 -2.22 -23.04 -3.26
N ARG A 199 -1.29 -23.87 -2.74
CA ARG A 199 -1.20 -25.30 -3.04
C ARG A 199 -2.48 -26.03 -2.66
N HIS A 200 -3.03 -25.70 -1.49
CA HIS A 200 -4.31 -26.27 -1.03
C HIS A 200 -5.47 -25.88 -1.94
N TRP A 201 -5.66 -24.58 -2.19
CA TRP A 201 -6.85 -24.10 -2.91
C TRP A 201 -6.80 -24.37 -4.41
N VAL A 202 -5.64 -24.35 -5.05
CA VAL A 202 -5.50 -24.78 -6.47
C VAL A 202 -5.96 -26.23 -6.63
N ARG A 203 -5.54 -27.12 -5.70
CA ARG A 203 -5.97 -28.52 -5.72
C ARG A 203 -7.50 -28.63 -5.54
N VAL A 204 -8.06 -27.99 -4.51
CA VAL A 204 -9.51 -27.98 -4.24
C VAL A 204 -10.31 -27.50 -5.45
N VAL A 205 -9.89 -26.39 -6.04
CA VAL A 205 -10.56 -25.79 -7.20
C VAL A 205 -10.47 -26.70 -8.43
N ARG A 206 -9.29 -27.27 -8.71
CA ARG A 206 -9.10 -28.17 -9.86
C ARG A 206 -9.89 -29.47 -9.72
N GLU A 207 -9.98 -30.05 -8.52
CA GLU A 207 -10.70 -31.29 -8.25
C GLU A 207 -12.22 -31.10 -8.26
N ASN A 208 -12.72 -30.05 -7.58
CA ASN A 208 -14.15 -29.88 -7.32
C ASN A 208 -14.85 -29.06 -8.40
N GLU A 209 -14.23 -27.96 -8.88
CA GLU A 209 -14.86 -27.02 -9.79
C GLU A 209 -14.52 -27.28 -11.26
N LYS A 210 -13.39 -27.95 -11.51
CA LYS A 210 -12.89 -28.27 -12.87
C LYS A 210 -12.88 -27.07 -13.81
N PRO A 211 -12.30 -25.92 -13.41
CA PRO A 211 -12.31 -24.73 -14.21
C PRO A 211 -11.46 -24.90 -15.48
N ASP A 212 -11.81 -24.15 -16.53
CA ASP A 212 -10.99 -24.02 -17.73
C ASP A 212 -9.77 -23.13 -17.48
N ILE A 213 -9.93 -22.08 -16.66
CA ILE A 213 -8.88 -21.08 -16.33
C ILE A 213 -8.82 -20.90 -14.81
N VAL A 214 -7.62 -20.81 -14.25
CA VAL A 214 -7.38 -20.47 -12.84
C VAL A 214 -6.56 -19.20 -12.75
N VAL A 215 -7.11 -18.20 -12.08
CA VAL A 215 -6.54 -16.87 -11.86
C VAL A 215 -6.06 -16.75 -10.42
N GLY A 216 -4.85 -16.27 -10.20
CA GLY A 216 -4.40 -15.77 -8.91
C GLY A 216 -4.63 -14.26 -8.82
N LEU A 217 -5.25 -13.82 -7.73
CA LEU A 217 -5.48 -12.41 -7.40
C LEU A 217 -4.86 -12.15 -6.03
N PHE A 218 -3.60 -11.67 -6.02
CA PHE A 218 -2.76 -11.67 -4.83
C PHE A 218 -2.39 -10.25 -4.41
N HIS A 219 -2.94 -9.79 -3.30
CA HIS A 219 -2.47 -8.56 -2.67
C HIS A 219 -1.19 -8.84 -1.87
N SER A 220 -0.10 -9.03 -2.59
CA SER A 220 1.26 -9.26 -2.11
C SER A 220 2.22 -8.83 -3.21
N GLY A 221 3.34 -8.21 -2.85
CA GLY A 221 4.34 -7.78 -3.81
C GLY A 221 4.98 -8.95 -4.58
N ALA A 222 5.61 -8.62 -5.68
CA ALA A 222 6.28 -9.60 -6.53
C ALA A 222 7.30 -10.44 -5.75
N GLY A 223 8.20 -9.79 -5.03
CA GLY A 223 9.25 -10.45 -4.24
C GLY A 223 10.35 -11.08 -5.10
N LYS A 224 11.01 -12.08 -4.53
CA LYS A 224 12.08 -12.84 -5.21
C LYS A 224 11.67 -14.30 -5.37
N LEU A 225 12.14 -14.94 -6.43
CA LEU A 225 11.84 -16.35 -6.72
C LEU A 225 12.34 -17.33 -5.64
N GLU A 226 13.38 -16.98 -4.90
CA GLU A 226 14.07 -17.85 -3.93
C GLU A 226 13.99 -17.33 -2.48
N GLN A 227 13.03 -16.50 -2.15
CA GLN A 227 12.85 -16.02 -0.79
C GLN A 227 12.19 -17.11 0.07
N THR A 228 12.66 -17.31 1.30
CA THR A 228 12.12 -18.28 2.27
C THR A 228 11.60 -17.55 3.51
N GLY A 229 10.51 -18.05 4.09
CA GLY A 229 9.92 -17.56 5.34
C GLY A 229 8.40 -17.59 5.32
N SER A 230 7.78 -17.98 6.42
CA SER A 230 6.33 -18.11 6.57
C SER A 230 5.57 -16.78 6.60
N MET A 231 6.25 -15.68 6.91
CA MET A 231 5.70 -14.32 6.96
C MET A 231 6.27 -13.46 5.83
N ASN A 232 6.37 -14.03 4.63
CA ASN A 232 6.90 -13.32 3.48
C ASN A 232 5.89 -12.30 2.96
N GLU A 233 6.19 -11.03 3.15
CA GLU A 233 5.40 -9.90 2.69
C GLU A 233 5.14 -9.92 1.18
N GLN A 234 6.19 -10.28 0.41
CA GLN A 234 6.20 -10.25 -1.04
C GLN A 234 6.39 -11.67 -1.58
N ALA A 235 5.31 -12.44 -1.65
CA ALA A 235 5.35 -13.87 -1.92
C ALA A 235 4.85 -14.28 -3.32
N THR A 236 4.40 -13.35 -4.16
CA THR A 236 3.70 -13.69 -5.42
C THR A 236 4.57 -14.54 -6.34
N LEU A 237 5.82 -14.15 -6.63
CA LEU A 237 6.68 -14.92 -7.53
C LEU A 237 7.05 -16.29 -6.97
N GLN A 238 7.12 -16.46 -5.64
CA GLN A 238 7.29 -17.77 -5.01
C GLN A 238 6.07 -18.67 -5.20
N VAL A 239 4.86 -18.13 -5.04
CA VAL A 239 3.63 -18.88 -5.29
C VAL A 239 3.60 -19.33 -6.74
N VAL A 240 3.80 -18.43 -7.69
CA VAL A 240 3.76 -18.74 -9.12
C VAL A 240 4.78 -19.80 -9.50
N LYS A 241 6.00 -19.70 -8.98
CA LYS A 241 7.08 -20.66 -9.28
C LYS A 241 6.81 -22.04 -8.69
N ASN A 242 6.38 -22.11 -7.42
CA ASN A 242 6.34 -23.35 -6.64
C ASN A 242 4.97 -24.04 -6.57
N VAL A 243 3.91 -23.37 -7.06
CA VAL A 243 2.54 -23.91 -7.05
C VAL A 243 2.00 -23.97 -8.47
N PRO A 244 2.14 -25.12 -9.14
CA PRO A 244 1.53 -25.34 -10.46
C PRO A 244 0.01 -25.26 -10.41
N GLY A 245 -0.58 -24.83 -11.52
CA GLY A 245 -2.03 -24.83 -11.69
C GLY A 245 -2.64 -23.46 -11.95
N PHE A 246 -1.95 -22.35 -11.72
CA PHE A 246 -2.36 -21.03 -12.17
C PHE A 246 -2.12 -20.87 -13.68
N ASP A 247 -3.02 -20.13 -14.34
CA ASP A 247 -2.92 -19.78 -15.76
C ASP A 247 -2.45 -18.34 -15.95
N LEU A 248 -2.80 -17.46 -15.02
CA LEU A 248 -2.38 -16.05 -14.93
C LEU A 248 -2.46 -15.57 -13.48
N VAL A 249 -1.70 -14.54 -13.14
CA VAL A 249 -1.67 -13.96 -11.79
C VAL A 249 -1.61 -12.42 -11.87
N PHE A 250 -2.41 -11.76 -11.05
CA PHE A 250 -2.29 -10.35 -10.72
C PHE A 250 -1.70 -10.19 -9.33
N CYS A 251 -0.82 -9.21 -9.15
CA CYS A 251 -0.23 -8.86 -7.85
C CYS A 251 -0.27 -7.34 -7.61
N GLY A 252 0.08 -6.89 -6.40
CA GLY A 252 0.03 -5.50 -5.98
C GLY A 252 0.90 -5.25 -4.75
N HIS A 253 0.48 -4.33 -3.84
CA HIS A 253 1.08 -4.08 -2.53
C HIS A 253 2.44 -3.34 -2.55
N ASP A 254 3.38 -3.69 -3.42
CA ASP A 254 4.71 -3.06 -3.47
C ASP A 254 4.77 -1.80 -4.35
N HIS A 255 3.64 -1.41 -4.96
CA HIS A 255 3.46 -0.23 -5.82
C HIS A 255 4.42 -0.19 -7.02
N ARG A 256 4.91 -1.34 -7.47
CA ARG A 256 5.85 -1.44 -8.59
C ARG A 256 5.19 -2.04 -9.80
N GLU A 257 5.27 -1.34 -10.90
CA GLU A 257 4.85 -1.90 -12.18
C GLU A 257 5.64 -3.16 -12.51
N LEU A 258 4.92 -4.21 -12.88
CA LEU A 258 5.49 -5.48 -13.32
C LEU A 258 4.65 -6.06 -14.46
N CYS A 259 5.31 -6.55 -15.51
CA CYS A 259 4.67 -7.29 -16.59
C CYS A 259 5.65 -8.38 -17.07
N GLU A 260 5.59 -9.54 -16.41
CA GLU A 260 6.55 -10.63 -16.64
C GLU A 260 5.86 -11.96 -16.89
N VAL A 261 6.58 -12.92 -17.46
CA VAL A 261 6.14 -14.31 -17.61
C VAL A 261 7.10 -15.22 -16.83
N ILE A 262 6.57 -15.89 -15.82
CA ILE A 262 7.34 -16.76 -14.92
C ILE A 262 7.17 -18.23 -15.32
N THR A 263 8.27 -18.94 -15.42
CA THR A 263 8.25 -20.40 -15.66
C THR A 263 8.16 -21.12 -14.29
N ASN A 264 7.09 -21.87 -14.07
CA ASN A 264 6.89 -22.62 -12.84
C ASN A 264 7.70 -23.95 -12.84
N VAL A 265 7.65 -24.67 -11.72
CA VAL A 265 8.39 -25.95 -11.53
C VAL A 265 7.98 -27.06 -12.50
N GLU A 266 6.83 -26.97 -13.17
CA GLU A 266 6.37 -27.91 -14.22
C GLU A 266 6.70 -27.41 -15.63
N GLY A 267 7.42 -26.30 -15.77
CA GLY A 267 7.79 -25.72 -17.06
C GLY A 267 6.67 -24.91 -17.75
N LYS A 268 5.54 -24.65 -17.07
CA LYS A 268 4.47 -23.81 -17.59
C LYS A 268 4.82 -22.34 -17.42
N GLN A 269 4.60 -21.56 -18.48
CA GLN A 269 4.72 -20.10 -18.46
C GLN A 269 3.42 -19.49 -17.90
N VAL A 270 3.54 -18.67 -16.87
CA VAL A 270 2.44 -17.99 -16.19
C VAL A 270 2.70 -16.47 -16.20
N PRO A 271 1.87 -15.66 -16.86
CA PRO A 271 1.99 -14.21 -16.79
C PRO A 271 1.67 -13.70 -15.40
N VAL A 272 2.47 -12.71 -14.95
CA VAL A 272 2.30 -11.98 -13.70
C VAL A 272 2.31 -10.49 -14.00
N VAL A 273 1.26 -9.78 -13.57
CA VAL A 273 1.14 -8.33 -13.81
C VAL A 273 0.81 -7.60 -12.51
N ASN A 274 1.51 -6.50 -12.28
CA ASN A 274 1.26 -5.52 -11.21
C ASN A 274 1.04 -4.14 -11.84
N THR A 275 -0.01 -3.45 -11.44
CA THR A 275 -0.39 -2.13 -11.99
C THR A 275 0.47 -0.97 -11.50
N GLY A 276 1.29 -1.16 -10.47
CA GLY A 276 1.78 -0.05 -9.65
C GLY A 276 0.69 0.43 -8.70
N ALA A 277 0.50 1.73 -8.55
CA ALA A 277 -0.44 2.31 -7.59
C ALA A 277 -1.27 3.47 -8.16
N ASP A 278 -2.16 4.02 -7.32
CA ASP A 278 -2.91 5.27 -7.52
C ASP A 278 -3.84 5.28 -8.76
N GLY A 279 -4.12 4.10 -9.32
CA GLY A 279 -4.96 3.96 -10.50
C GLY A 279 -4.38 4.59 -11.76
N MET A 280 -3.05 4.58 -11.90
CA MET A 280 -2.34 5.12 -13.07
C MET A 280 -2.33 4.13 -14.24
N ASN A 281 -2.43 2.83 -13.96
CA ASN A 281 -2.44 1.78 -14.96
C ASN A 281 -3.57 0.78 -14.70
N VAL A 282 -3.92 0.02 -15.75
CA VAL A 282 -4.75 -1.18 -15.68
C VAL A 282 -3.93 -2.37 -16.18
N ALA A 283 -3.84 -3.43 -15.40
CA ALA A 283 -3.25 -4.68 -15.84
C ALA A 283 -4.17 -5.37 -16.84
N VAL A 284 -3.62 -5.83 -17.95
CA VAL A 284 -4.38 -6.49 -19.05
C VAL A 284 -3.74 -7.82 -19.35
N ILE A 285 -4.54 -8.91 -19.35
CA ILE A 285 -4.09 -10.22 -19.83
C ILE A 285 -5.11 -10.74 -20.85
N ASP A 286 -4.69 -10.85 -22.10
CA ASP A 286 -5.46 -11.45 -23.15
C ASP A 286 -5.29 -12.97 -23.17
N ILE A 287 -6.39 -13.69 -23.08
CA ILE A 287 -6.43 -15.15 -23.14
C ILE A 287 -7.04 -15.62 -24.45
N THR A 288 -6.35 -16.52 -25.12
CA THR A 288 -6.92 -17.35 -26.18
C THR A 288 -7.01 -18.79 -25.69
N TYR A 289 -8.24 -19.31 -25.56
CA TYR A 289 -8.53 -20.67 -25.13
C TYR A 289 -8.87 -21.56 -26.33
N GLN A 290 -8.29 -22.75 -26.42
CA GLN A 290 -8.59 -23.77 -27.43
C GLN A 290 -8.99 -25.08 -26.76
N LYS A 291 -10.27 -25.42 -26.82
CA LYS A 291 -10.80 -26.66 -26.23
C LYS A 291 -10.14 -27.90 -26.86
N GLY A 292 -9.72 -28.85 -26.04
CA GLY A 292 -9.18 -30.14 -26.49
C GLY A 292 -7.66 -30.17 -26.78
N LYS A 293 -6.92 -29.07 -26.64
CA LYS A 293 -5.47 -29.07 -26.68
C LYS A 293 -4.88 -29.21 -25.28
N LYS A 294 -3.82 -30.00 -25.12
CA LYS A 294 -3.11 -30.20 -23.84
C LYS A 294 -2.48 -28.90 -23.30
N THR A 295 -2.22 -27.92 -24.16
CA THR A 295 -1.75 -26.56 -23.85
C THR A 295 -2.74 -25.55 -24.46
N GLY A 296 -4.01 -25.64 -24.07
CA GLY A 296 -5.10 -24.90 -24.72
C GLY A 296 -5.18 -23.40 -24.39
N ILE A 297 -4.36 -22.89 -23.48
CA ILE A 297 -4.36 -21.49 -23.07
C ILE A 297 -3.09 -20.80 -23.59
N THR A 298 -3.30 -19.70 -24.30
CA THR A 298 -2.23 -18.72 -24.58
C THR A 298 -2.61 -17.42 -23.86
N ALA A 299 -1.72 -16.90 -23.03
CA ALA A 299 -1.92 -15.69 -22.26
C ALA A 299 -0.87 -14.64 -22.66
N THR A 300 -1.34 -13.42 -22.96
CA THR A 300 -0.47 -12.30 -23.36
C THR A 300 -0.69 -11.16 -22.37
N PRO A 301 0.28 -10.89 -21.48
CA PRO A 301 0.19 -9.78 -20.51
C PRO A 301 0.58 -8.46 -21.16
N SER A 302 -0.02 -7.38 -20.67
CA SER A 302 0.38 -5.99 -20.92
C SER A 302 -0.06 -5.10 -19.77
N LEU A 303 0.51 -3.91 -19.71
CA LEU A 303 0.12 -2.85 -18.78
C LEU A 303 -0.39 -1.67 -19.62
N ALA A 304 -1.60 -1.21 -19.33
CA ALA A 304 -2.21 -0.09 -20.02
C ALA A 304 -2.07 1.17 -19.16
N ASP A 305 -1.25 2.12 -19.58
CA ASP A 305 -1.21 3.48 -19.02
C ASP A 305 -2.53 4.19 -19.37
N ILE A 306 -3.20 4.75 -18.36
CA ILE A 306 -4.51 5.42 -18.55
C ILE A 306 -4.45 6.93 -18.30
N LYS A 307 -3.27 7.51 -18.15
CA LYS A 307 -3.09 8.95 -17.85
C LYS A 307 -3.72 9.84 -18.92
N ASP A 308 -3.59 9.48 -20.20
CA ASP A 308 -4.12 10.22 -21.33
C ASP A 308 -5.60 9.91 -21.64
N ILE A 309 -6.19 8.94 -20.94
CA ILE A 309 -7.60 8.58 -21.13
C ILE A 309 -8.49 9.64 -20.46
N THR A 310 -9.45 10.17 -21.20
CA THR A 310 -10.43 11.12 -20.64
C THR A 310 -11.31 10.42 -19.58
N PRO A 311 -11.47 11.00 -18.38
CA PRO A 311 -12.37 10.46 -17.37
C PRO A 311 -13.80 10.30 -17.88
N SER A 312 -14.47 9.22 -17.51
CA SER A 312 -15.87 9.00 -17.90
C SER A 312 -16.77 10.09 -17.32
N THR A 313 -17.38 10.86 -18.21
CA THR A 313 -18.35 11.91 -17.85
C THR A 313 -19.56 11.31 -17.13
N GLU A 314 -20.01 10.13 -17.54
CA GLU A 314 -21.14 9.44 -16.92
C GLU A 314 -20.80 9.02 -15.48
N PHE A 315 -19.63 8.43 -15.25
CA PHE A 315 -19.14 8.08 -13.92
C PHE A 315 -19.04 9.32 -13.02
N VAL A 316 -18.39 10.38 -13.50
CA VAL A 316 -18.20 11.62 -12.72
C VAL A 316 -19.54 12.27 -12.37
N ASN A 317 -20.48 12.34 -13.32
CA ASN A 317 -21.80 12.88 -13.08
C ASN A 317 -22.62 12.01 -12.12
N HIS A 318 -22.50 10.69 -12.18
CA HIS A 318 -23.19 9.78 -11.27
C HIS A 318 -22.75 10.02 -9.81
N PHE A 319 -21.46 10.28 -9.59
CA PHE A 319 -20.87 10.48 -8.27
C PHE A 319 -20.62 11.97 -7.89
N VAL A 320 -21.29 12.91 -8.57
CA VAL A 320 -21.12 14.35 -8.30
C VAL A 320 -21.48 14.76 -6.87
N THR A 321 -22.43 14.08 -6.24
CA THR A 321 -22.80 14.33 -4.84
C THR A 321 -21.66 13.95 -3.91
N GLN A 322 -21.06 12.76 -4.10
CA GLN A 322 -19.92 12.29 -3.33
C GLN A 322 -18.71 13.23 -3.50
N PHE A 323 -18.47 13.68 -4.73
CA PHE A 323 -17.44 14.69 -4.99
C PHE A 323 -17.67 15.95 -4.15
N ARG A 324 -18.87 16.54 -4.20
CA ARG A 324 -19.20 17.77 -3.45
C ARG A 324 -19.04 17.58 -1.95
N THR A 325 -19.56 16.48 -1.42
CA THR A 325 -19.48 16.15 0.00
C THR A 325 -18.03 16.06 0.49
N VAL A 326 -17.18 15.34 -0.22
CA VAL A 326 -15.76 15.22 0.15
C VAL A 326 -15.02 16.54 -0.04
N ASN A 327 -15.33 17.28 -1.12
CA ASN A 327 -14.73 18.59 -1.36
C ASN A 327 -15.09 19.60 -0.26
N GLU A 328 -16.34 19.64 0.18
CA GLU A 328 -16.77 20.46 1.31
C GLU A 328 -16.07 20.06 2.61
N TYR A 329 -15.93 18.76 2.87
CA TYR A 329 -15.21 18.24 4.03
C TYR A 329 -13.74 18.66 4.03
N THR A 330 -13.04 18.48 2.92
CA THR A 330 -11.60 18.80 2.81
C THR A 330 -11.30 20.29 2.92
N HIS A 331 -12.26 21.15 2.51
CA HIS A 331 -12.17 22.60 2.61
C HIS A 331 -12.66 23.17 3.95
N GLN A 332 -13.07 22.33 4.91
CA GLN A 332 -13.40 22.83 6.25
C GLN A 332 -12.17 23.42 6.92
N LYS A 333 -12.26 24.72 7.27
CA LYS A 333 -11.24 25.38 8.08
C LYS A 333 -11.22 24.78 9.48
N ILE A 334 -10.04 24.37 9.94
CA ILE A 334 -9.81 23.77 11.25
C ILE A 334 -8.96 24.66 12.18
N GLY A 335 -8.25 25.63 11.63
CA GLY A 335 -7.43 26.56 12.42
C GLY A 335 -6.61 27.51 11.55
N HIS A 336 -5.53 28.04 12.12
CA HIS A 336 -4.62 28.97 11.45
C HIS A 336 -3.19 28.72 11.89
N PHE A 337 -2.26 28.66 10.92
CA PHE A 337 -0.82 28.60 11.18
C PHE A 337 -0.20 29.99 11.01
N ALA A 338 0.43 30.50 12.07
CA ALA A 338 1.14 31.79 12.02
C ALA A 338 2.39 31.73 11.12
N THR A 339 3.00 30.56 10.98
CA THR A 339 4.18 30.30 10.12
C THR A 339 3.98 29.02 9.35
N GLY A 340 4.42 28.97 8.09
CA GLY A 340 4.41 27.76 7.30
C GLY A 340 5.37 26.71 7.80
N ILE A 341 5.12 25.45 7.43
CA ILE A 341 5.98 24.30 7.71
C ILE A 341 6.30 23.55 6.41
N ASP A 342 7.48 22.95 6.35
CA ASP A 342 8.03 22.24 5.21
C ASP A 342 8.83 21.03 5.67
N THR A 343 8.75 19.92 4.95
CA THR A 343 9.47 18.68 5.26
C THR A 343 10.95 18.75 4.94
N LYS A 344 11.38 19.53 3.95
CA LYS A 344 12.78 19.57 3.48
C LYS A 344 13.81 19.83 4.58
N PRO A 345 13.59 20.75 5.53
CA PRO A 345 14.52 20.93 6.66
C PRO A 345 14.72 19.69 7.52
N ALA A 346 13.71 18.79 7.62
CA ALA A 346 13.77 17.62 8.47
C ALA A 346 14.87 16.63 8.07
N PHE A 347 15.32 16.65 6.83
CA PHE A 347 16.42 15.79 6.36
C PHE A 347 17.78 16.18 6.96
N PHE A 348 17.94 17.42 7.42
CA PHE A 348 19.19 18.02 7.84
C PHE A 348 19.22 18.44 9.33
N GLY A 349 18.14 18.20 10.07
CA GLY A 349 18.05 18.57 11.49
C GLY A 349 16.62 18.74 11.98
N PRO A 350 16.42 19.32 13.17
CA PRO A 350 15.10 19.65 13.70
C PRO A 350 14.30 20.51 12.74
N SER A 351 13.01 20.24 12.61
CA SER A 351 12.14 20.98 11.71
C SER A 351 10.78 21.24 12.36
N ALA A 352 10.17 22.38 12.04
CA ALA A 352 8.84 22.69 12.52
C ALA A 352 7.79 21.65 12.07
N PHE A 353 8.01 20.97 10.93
CA PHE A 353 7.12 19.94 10.41
C PHE A 353 7.09 18.69 11.33
N VAL A 354 8.25 18.10 11.62
CA VAL A 354 8.33 16.89 12.45
C VAL A 354 8.10 17.22 13.91
N ASP A 355 8.62 18.36 14.38
CA ASP A 355 8.49 18.78 15.78
C ASP A 355 7.05 19.16 16.15
N PHE A 356 6.21 19.57 15.18
CA PHE A 356 4.78 19.70 15.39
C PHE A 356 4.12 18.34 15.71
N ILE A 357 4.54 17.27 14.99
CA ILE A 357 4.07 15.91 15.26
C ILE A 357 4.53 15.46 16.66
N HIS A 358 5.80 15.68 17.00
CA HIS A 358 6.34 15.37 18.31
C HIS A 358 5.58 16.06 19.46
N ALA A 359 5.36 17.37 19.32
CA ALA A 359 4.65 18.16 20.33
C ALA A 359 3.24 17.61 20.57
N LEU A 360 2.53 17.28 19.49
CA LEU A 360 1.19 16.71 19.56
C LEU A 360 1.20 15.32 20.21
N GLN A 361 2.13 14.45 19.83
CA GLN A 361 2.25 13.11 20.42
C GLN A 361 2.49 13.19 21.93
N LEU A 362 3.36 14.10 22.39
CA LEU A 362 3.64 14.33 23.81
C LEU A 362 2.42 14.91 24.54
N GLU A 363 1.71 15.90 23.94
CA GLU A 363 0.49 16.49 24.53
C GLU A 363 -0.62 15.44 24.72
N LEU A 364 -0.79 14.54 23.74
CA LEU A 364 -1.86 13.53 23.77
C LEU A 364 -1.58 12.37 24.74
N SER A 365 -0.32 11.99 24.91
CA SER A 365 0.06 10.72 25.52
C SER A 365 0.65 10.84 26.91
N ASP A 366 1.03 12.04 27.34
CA ASP A 366 1.80 12.28 28.57
C ASP A 366 3.04 11.36 28.65
N ALA A 367 3.71 11.16 27.52
CA ALA A 367 4.92 10.37 27.43
C ALA A 367 6.17 11.23 27.71
N ASP A 368 7.24 10.58 28.19
CA ASP A 368 8.52 11.24 28.43
C ASP A 368 9.24 11.61 27.13
N ILE A 369 9.11 10.75 26.12
CA ILE A 369 9.83 10.81 24.84
C ILE A 369 8.85 10.56 23.70
N SER A 370 9.09 11.19 22.55
CA SER A 370 8.33 10.96 21.32
C SER A 370 9.28 10.60 20.17
N PHE A 371 8.93 9.58 19.38
CA PHE A 371 9.58 9.28 18.11
C PHE A 371 8.67 9.64 16.94
N ALA A 372 9.21 10.32 15.94
CA ALA A 372 8.50 10.66 14.72
C ALA A 372 9.47 10.86 13.54
N ALA A 373 8.98 10.62 12.33
CA ALA A 373 9.68 10.79 11.07
C ALA A 373 8.92 11.73 10.13
N PRO A 374 9.57 12.31 9.10
CA PRO A 374 8.88 13.00 8.01
C PRO A 374 8.14 11.97 7.14
N LEU A 375 6.84 11.74 7.43
CA LEU A 375 6.02 10.74 6.75
C LEU A 375 5.69 11.10 5.30
N SER A 376 5.71 12.38 4.96
CA SER A 376 5.66 12.88 3.60
C SER A 376 7.06 13.32 3.16
N PHE A 377 7.47 12.94 1.95
CA PHE A 377 8.82 13.23 1.45
C PHE A 377 8.99 14.71 1.10
N ASP A 378 8.05 15.27 0.34
CA ASP A 378 8.05 16.67 -0.10
C ASP A 378 6.66 17.26 0.12
N ALA A 379 6.43 17.82 1.30
CA ALA A 379 5.17 18.45 1.67
C ALA A 379 5.42 19.78 2.37
N ALA A 380 4.61 20.77 2.00
CA ALA A 380 4.61 22.07 2.64
C ALA A 380 3.18 22.50 2.97
N ILE A 381 3.02 23.15 4.12
CA ILE A 381 1.78 23.77 4.55
C ILE A 381 2.10 25.26 4.75
N PRO A 382 1.52 26.19 3.96
CA PRO A 382 1.79 27.60 4.08
C PRO A 382 1.24 28.18 5.39
N ALA A 383 1.72 29.37 5.76
CA ALA A 383 1.07 30.19 6.78
C ALA A 383 -0.32 30.60 6.29
N GLY A 384 -1.27 30.70 7.21
CA GLY A 384 -2.66 31.05 6.88
C GLY A 384 -3.67 30.09 7.45
N ASP A 385 -4.86 30.10 6.89
CA ASP A 385 -5.95 29.22 7.28
C ASP A 385 -5.60 27.76 6.93
N ILE A 386 -5.83 26.88 7.89
CA ILE A 386 -5.58 25.44 7.78
C ILE A 386 -6.91 24.73 7.60
N HIS A 387 -6.96 23.88 6.60
CA HIS A 387 -8.13 23.05 6.27
C HIS A 387 -7.85 21.58 6.54
N VAL A 388 -8.88 20.75 6.49
CA VAL A 388 -8.74 19.30 6.70
C VAL A 388 -7.75 18.68 5.72
N SER A 389 -7.69 19.15 4.46
CA SER A 389 -6.78 18.65 3.42
C SER A 389 -5.30 18.73 3.81
N GLU A 390 -4.87 19.80 4.54
CA GLU A 390 -3.49 19.95 4.98
C GLU A 390 -3.06 18.85 5.95
N MET A 391 -4.01 18.26 6.69
CA MET A 391 -3.69 17.17 7.62
C MET A 391 -3.29 15.87 6.91
N PHE A 392 -3.75 15.67 5.69
CA PHE A 392 -3.30 14.56 4.85
C PHE A 392 -1.89 14.80 4.30
N LYS A 393 -1.48 16.06 4.09
CA LYS A 393 -0.08 16.41 3.76
C LYS A 393 0.85 16.20 4.96
N LEU A 394 0.41 16.59 6.16
CA LEU A 394 1.19 16.50 7.38
C LEU A 394 1.36 15.04 7.83
N TYR A 395 0.26 14.26 7.79
CA TYR A 395 0.25 12.88 8.27
C TYR A 395 -0.49 11.96 7.29
N ARG A 396 0.27 11.34 6.40
CA ARG A 396 -0.25 10.58 5.26
C ARG A 396 -0.94 9.26 5.64
N PHE A 397 -0.50 8.59 6.71
CA PHE A 397 -0.93 7.25 7.09
C PHE A 397 -1.98 7.24 8.20
N GLU A 398 -2.76 6.14 8.31
CA GLU A 398 -3.79 5.94 9.33
C GLU A 398 -3.22 5.20 10.55
N ASN A 399 -2.21 5.75 11.20
CA ASN A 399 -1.60 5.12 12.37
C ASN A 399 -2.28 5.58 13.65
N MET A 400 -2.50 4.66 14.59
CA MET A 400 -2.77 4.97 15.99
C MET A 400 -1.51 5.50 16.68
N LEU A 401 -1.65 6.22 17.78
CA LEU A 401 -0.56 6.58 18.66
C LEU A 401 -0.46 5.54 19.77
N TYR A 402 0.73 4.98 19.95
CA TYR A 402 1.09 4.10 21.07
C TYR A 402 1.99 4.82 22.07
N VAL A 403 1.88 4.41 23.33
CA VAL A 403 2.92 4.64 24.33
C VAL A 403 3.50 3.29 24.72
N MET A 404 4.81 3.13 24.54
CA MET A 404 5.53 1.92 24.89
C MET A 404 6.52 2.17 26.03
N GLN A 405 6.79 1.15 26.83
CA GLN A 405 7.87 1.17 27.84
C GLN A 405 9.17 0.71 27.20
N LEU A 406 10.14 1.62 27.09
CA LEU A 406 11.48 1.34 26.58
C LEU A 406 12.54 1.74 27.63
N THR A 407 13.61 0.94 27.74
CA THR A 407 14.78 1.34 28.53
C THR A 407 15.54 2.46 27.83
N GLY A 408 16.33 3.24 28.56
CA GLY A 408 17.17 4.27 27.96
C GLY A 408 18.18 3.70 26.96
N GLN A 409 18.65 2.47 27.16
CA GLN A 409 19.50 1.79 26.19
C GLN A 409 18.72 1.48 24.89
N GLU A 410 17.50 0.95 25.00
CA GLU A 410 16.63 0.69 23.84
C GLU A 410 16.29 1.99 23.08
N VAL A 411 16.05 3.10 23.77
CA VAL A 411 15.86 4.44 23.16
C VAL A 411 17.09 4.85 22.36
N LYS A 412 18.29 4.70 22.94
CA LYS A 412 19.55 5.03 22.26
C LYS A 412 19.77 4.14 21.03
N ASP A 413 19.60 2.84 21.18
CA ASP A 413 19.84 1.86 20.10
C ASP A 413 18.83 2.02 18.94
N TYR A 414 17.57 2.38 19.25
CA TYR A 414 16.58 2.76 18.27
C TYR A 414 17.05 3.94 17.40
N LEU A 415 17.51 5.01 18.04
CA LEU A 415 18.01 6.20 17.36
C LEU A 415 19.29 5.90 16.56
N GLU A 416 20.22 5.13 17.11
CA GLU A 416 21.42 4.69 16.38
C GLU A 416 21.07 3.95 15.08
N TYR A 417 20.04 3.09 15.13
CA TYR A 417 19.57 2.37 13.95
C TYR A 417 18.88 3.31 12.93
N ALA A 418 18.05 4.24 13.40
CA ALA A 418 17.40 5.23 12.55
C ALA A 418 18.43 6.08 11.78
N TYR A 419 19.41 6.63 12.52
CA TYR A 419 20.46 7.46 11.92
C TYR A 419 21.45 6.66 11.05
N ASP A 420 21.67 5.37 11.32
CA ASP A 420 22.46 4.53 10.42
C ASP A 420 21.79 4.32 9.04
N GLY A 421 20.46 4.28 9.00
CA GLY A 421 19.69 4.29 7.76
C GLY A 421 19.67 5.65 7.04
N TRP A 422 19.87 6.75 7.79
CA TRP A 422 19.66 8.12 7.34
C TRP A 422 20.93 8.78 6.81
N VAL A 423 22.06 8.68 7.56
CA VAL A 423 23.28 9.43 7.26
C VAL A 423 24.52 8.54 7.11
N ASN A 424 25.46 9.01 6.31
CA ASN A 424 26.77 8.38 6.15
C ASN A 424 27.69 8.72 7.36
N THR A 425 28.77 7.94 7.52
CA THR A 425 29.90 8.34 8.34
C THR A 425 30.82 9.22 7.50
N MET A 426 30.96 10.49 7.90
CA MET A 426 31.74 11.49 7.17
C MET A 426 33.16 11.57 7.73
N LYS A 427 34.14 11.73 6.84
CA LYS A 427 35.57 11.99 7.19
C LYS A 427 35.91 13.45 7.01
N SER A 428 35.15 14.16 6.19
CA SER A 428 35.34 15.58 5.90
C SER A 428 34.00 16.25 5.57
N ALA A 429 33.98 17.58 5.53
CA ALA A 429 32.82 18.37 5.10
C ALA A 429 32.48 18.22 3.62
N ASP A 430 33.29 17.52 2.82
CA ASP A 430 33.06 17.28 1.40
C ASP A 430 32.32 15.95 1.14
N ASP A 431 32.28 15.07 2.16
CA ASP A 431 31.58 13.79 2.04
C ASP A 431 30.05 13.99 2.05
N MET A 432 29.32 13.13 1.34
CA MET A 432 27.86 13.14 1.36
C MET A 432 27.34 12.82 2.76
N MET A 433 26.44 13.66 3.27
CA MET A 433 25.79 13.48 4.56
C MET A 433 24.68 12.42 4.49
N LEU A 434 23.73 12.59 3.55
CA LEU A 434 22.59 11.69 3.43
C LEU A 434 22.97 10.41 2.69
N ARG A 435 22.36 9.29 3.10
CA ARG A 435 22.52 8.01 2.43
C ARG A 435 21.66 7.95 1.16
N MET A 436 22.25 8.41 0.06
CA MET A 436 21.63 8.38 -1.26
C MET A 436 22.10 7.17 -2.07
N ARG A 437 21.30 6.77 -3.04
CA ARG A 437 21.67 5.75 -4.02
C ARG A 437 22.78 6.27 -4.94
N THR A 438 23.50 5.36 -5.58
CA THR A 438 24.48 5.74 -6.63
C THR A 438 23.75 6.42 -7.78
N ASN A 439 24.27 7.57 -8.24
CA ASN A 439 23.66 8.41 -9.27
C ASN A 439 22.18 8.76 -8.93
N PRO A 440 21.93 9.46 -7.82
CA PRO A 440 20.56 9.68 -7.32
C PRO A 440 19.66 10.41 -8.34
N LYS A 441 20.20 11.31 -9.14
CA LYS A 441 19.44 12.07 -10.16
C LYS A 441 18.91 11.21 -11.33
N GLN A 442 19.37 9.98 -11.51
CA GLN A 442 18.76 9.05 -12.49
C GLN A 442 17.36 8.56 -12.11
N PHE A 443 16.93 8.75 -10.85
CA PHE A 443 15.62 8.35 -10.39
C PHE A 443 14.62 9.51 -10.58
N ALA A 444 13.61 9.31 -11.41
CA ALA A 444 12.56 10.28 -11.69
C ALA A 444 11.78 10.65 -10.42
N GLU A 445 11.42 9.64 -9.63
CA GLU A 445 10.79 9.85 -8.34
C GLU A 445 11.84 10.25 -7.30
N HIS A 446 11.81 11.47 -6.81
CA HIS A 446 12.80 12.05 -5.90
C HIS A 446 13.01 11.23 -4.61
N TRP A 447 11.94 10.64 -4.05
CA TRP A 447 12.03 9.80 -2.85
C TRP A 447 12.88 8.54 -3.08
N GLN A 448 12.96 8.04 -4.32
CA GLN A 448 13.79 6.89 -4.69
C GLN A 448 15.28 7.21 -4.70
N ARG A 449 15.66 8.48 -4.66
CA ARG A 449 17.06 8.93 -4.56
C ARG A 449 17.70 8.51 -3.23
N LEU A 450 16.90 8.28 -2.19
CA LEU A 450 17.36 7.78 -0.89
C LEU A 450 17.52 6.25 -0.88
N VAL A 451 18.47 5.76 -0.09
CA VAL A 451 18.64 4.32 0.18
C VAL A 451 17.52 3.80 1.08
N THR A 452 17.22 4.55 2.13
CA THR A 452 16.15 4.26 3.09
C THR A 452 15.06 5.31 2.92
N PRO A 453 13.78 4.92 2.81
CA PRO A 453 12.67 5.88 2.72
C PRO A 453 12.63 6.82 3.93
N SER A 454 12.27 8.10 3.70
CA SER A 454 12.27 9.16 4.72
C SER A 454 11.36 8.88 5.90
N TYR A 455 10.29 8.13 5.71
CA TYR A 455 9.41 7.70 6.81
C TYR A 455 10.08 6.77 7.82
N ASN A 456 11.35 6.36 7.59
CA ASN A 456 12.21 5.65 8.54
C ASN A 456 13.29 6.56 9.16
N PHE A 457 13.23 7.88 8.95
CA PHE A 457 14.15 8.86 9.52
C PHE A 457 13.61 9.41 10.85
N ASP A 458 13.43 8.51 11.81
CA ASP A 458 12.91 8.88 13.11
C ASP A 458 13.92 9.73 13.90
N SER A 459 13.43 10.86 14.38
CA SER A 459 14.08 11.69 15.41
C SER A 459 13.33 11.55 16.73
N ALA A 460 13.82 12.19 17.78
CA ALA A 460 13.20 12.17 19.09
C ALA A 460 12.95 13.58 19.63
N ALA A 461 11.85 13.74 20.36
CA ALA A 461 11.61 14.85 21.26
C ALA A 461 11.44 14.34 22.70
N GLY A 462 11.53 15.24 23.69
CA GLY A 462 11.55 14.89 25.12
C GLY A 462 12.95 14.60 25.67
N ILE A 463 13.97 14.56 24.81
CA ILE A 463 15.38 14.40 25.19
C ILE A 463 16.28 15.40 24.47
N LEU A 464 17.39 15.79 25.09
CA LEU A 464 18.44 16.62 24.50
C LEU A 464 19.59 15.73 24.04
N TYR A 465 19.89 15.71 22.72
CA TYR A 465 20.95 14.84 22.18
C TYR A 465 21.66 15.42 20.96
N THR A 466 22.79 14.83 20.62
CA THR A 466 23.55 15.12 19.40
C THR A 466 23.81 13.85 18.62
N VAL A 467 23.91 14.01 17.29
CA VAL A 467 24.26 12.93 16.35
C VAL A 467 25.58 13.29 15.67
N ASP A 468 26.65 12.58 15.99
CA ASP A 468 27.99 12.85 15.45
C ASP A 468 28.19 12.15 14.11
N LEU A 469 28.24 12.92 13.03
CA LEU A 469 28.43 12.44 11.66
C LEU A 469 29.81 11.78 11.43
N ARG A 470 30.78 12.01 12.30
CA ARG A 470 32.12 11.41 12.21
C ARG A 470 32.16 9.97 12.74
N LYS A 471 31.12 9.58 13.47
CA LYS A 471 31.02 8.29 14.15
C LYS A 471 30.23 7.28 13.34
N GLY A 472 30.51 6.00 13.53
CA GLY A 472 29.72 4.90 13.00
C GLY A 472 28.50 4.57 13.85
N LYS A 473 27.71 3.60 13.41
CA LYS A 473 26.57 3.05 14.13
C LYS A 473 26.97 2.59 15.54
N GLY A 474 26.13 2.91 16.52
CA GLY A 474 26.34 2.59 17.94
C GLY A 474 27.09 3.67 18.73
N GLU A 475 27.77 4.60 18.06
CA GLU A 475 28.56 5.66 18.69
C GLU A 475 28.12 7.08 18.30
N ARG A 476 27.11 7.24 17.40
CA ARG A 476 26.68 8.53 16.85
C ARG A 476 25.85 9.34 17.83
N VAL A 477 24.93 8.67 18.54
CA VAL A 477 23.94 9.30 19.39
C VAL A 477 24.47 9.50 20.81
N CYS A 478 24.54 10.76 21.21
CA CYS A 478 24.91 11.14 22.57
C CYS A 478 23.74 11.87 23.24
N ILE A 479 22.98 11.17 24.08
CA ILE A 479 21.87 11.72 24.86
C ILE A 479 22.42 12.39 26.09
N LYS A 480 22.10 13.68 26.33
CA LYS A 480 22.60 14.49 27.43
C LYS A 480 21.66 14.46 28.64
N SER A 481 20.38 14.61 28.42
CA SER A 481 19.34 14.69 29.45
C SER A 481 17.95 14.52 28.85
N LEU A 482 16.94 14.41 29.69
CA LEU A 482 15.56 14.71 29.28
C LEU A 482 15.44 16.22 28.97
N ALA A 483 14.42 16.59 28.18
CA ALA A 483 14.21 17.98 27.77
C ALA A 483 13.86 18.92 28.94
N ASP A 484 13.30 18.39 30.03
CA ASP A 484 13.00 19.11 31.25
C ASP A 484 14.22 19.27 32.21
N GLY A 485 15.38 18.78 31.79
CA GLY A 485 16.64 18.88 32.53
C GLY A 485 16.92 17.70 33.47
N ARG A 486 16.03 16.76 33.68
CA ARG A 486 16.29 15.53 34.43
C ARG A 486 17.39 14.70 33.75
N PRO A 487 18.27 14.02 34.53
CA PRO A 487 19.27 13.12 33.94
C PRO A 487 18.62 12.02 33.10
N PHE A 488 19.26 11.67 31.98
CA PHE A 488 18.90 10.49 31.21
C PHE A 488 19.73 9.30 31.65
N ASP A 489 19.06 8.20 32.01
CA ASP A 489 19.71 6.96 32.48
C ASP A 489 19.43 5.82 31.51
N LEU A 490 20.44 5.17 30.99
CA LEU A 490 20.34 4.04 30.07
C LEU A 490 19.58 2.85 30.65
N ASN A 491 19.60 2.69 31.98
CA ASN A 491 18.92 1.57 32.66
C ASN A 491 17.49 1.91 33.12
N ALA A 492 17.09 3.18 33.12
CA ALA A 492 15.74 3.58 33.47
C ALA A 492 14.76 3.23 32.33
N THR A 493 13.49 3.05 32.70
CA THR A 493 12.39 2.84 31.74
C THR A 493 11.66 4.15 31.52
N TYR A 494 11.40 4.48 30.26
CA TYR A 494 10.70 5.66 29.81
C TYR A 494 9.40 5.30 29.10
N ARG A 495 8.43 6.18 29.19
CA ARG A 495 7.20 6.16 28.37
C ARG A 495 7.51 6.82 27.03
N VAL A 496 7.46 6.07 25.96
CA VAL A 496 7.84 6.54 24.61
C VAL A 496 6.62 6.52 23.70
N ALA A 497 6.25 7.69 23.19
CA ALA A 497 5.18 7.86 22.22
C ALA A 497 5.70 7.62 20.79
N LEU A 498 5.02 6.78 20.02
CA LEU A 498 5.35 6.46 18.64
C LEU A 498 4.10 5.95 17.90
N ASN A 499 4.11 5.97 16.60
CA ASN A 499 2.97 5.47 15.83
C ASN A 499 2.86 3.92 15.86
N SER A 500 1.66 3.40 15.63
CA SER A 500 1.38 1.96 15.68
C SER A 500 2.20 1.14 14.69
N TYR A 501 2.54 1.68 13.52
CA TYR A 501 3.43 1.01 12.57
C TYR A 501 4.80 0.70 13.20
N ARG A 502 5.39 1.67 13.92
CA ARG A 502 6.62 1.45 14.68
C ARG A 502 6.42 0.48 15.81
N GLY A 503 5.36 0.67 16.60
CA GLY A 503 5.04 -0.17 17.75
C GLY A 503 4.89 -1.64 17.43
N ASN A 504 4.45 -1.96 16.21
CA ASN A 504 4.32 -3.33 15.72
C ASN A 504 5.58 -3.86 15.01
N GLY A 505 6.68 -3.09 15.00
CA GLY A 505 7.97 -3.53 14.45
C GLY A 505 8.30 -2.99 13.06
N GLY A 506 7.43 -2.17 12.47
CA GLY A 506 7.61 -1.59 11.15
C GLY A 506 8.93 -0.81 11.01
N GLY A 507 9.61 -1.00 9.89
CA GLY A 507 10.93 -0.43 9.63
C GLY A 507 12.09 -1.07 10.41
N GLY A 508 11.81 -1.98 11.34
CA GLY A 508 12.83 -2.70 12.12
C GLY A 508 13.51 -1.89 13.22
N LEU A 509 13.07 -0.66 13.54
CA LEU A 509 13.73 0.21 14.50
C LEU A 509 13.67 -0.36 15.92
N LEU A 510 12.52 -0.90 16.35
CA LEU A 510 12.38 -1.58 17.65
C LEU A 510 13.02 -2.96 17.63
N THR A 511 12.88 -3.73 16.55
CA THR A 511 13.33 -5.11 16.52
C THR A 511 14.82 -5.25 16.20
N LYS A 512 15.27 -4.71 15.06
CA LYS A 512 16.68 -4.78 14.62
C LYS A 512 17.53 -3.67 15.26
N GLY A 513 16.92 -2.53 15.57
CA GLY A 513 17.56 -1.39 16.23
C GLY A 513 17.68 -1.61 17.72
N ALA A 514 16.58 -1.55 18.45
CA ALA A 514 16.56 -1.68 19.91
C ALA A 514 16.67 -3.14 20.42
N GLY A 515 16.67 -4.15 19.52
CA GLY A 515 16.86 -5.55 19.87
C GLY A 515 15.66 -6.22 20.56
N ILE A 516 14.47 -5.63 20.49
CA ILE A 516 13.27 -6.17 21.11
C ILE A 516 12.71 -7.30 20.20
N ALA A 517 12.49 -8.47 20.78
CA ALA A 517 11.92 -9.59 20.05
C ALA A 517 10.48 -9.27 19.57
N PRO A 518 10.10 -9.65 18.34
CA PRO A 518 8.76 -9.31 17.78
C PRO A 518 7.58 -9.72 18.67
N ASP A 519 7.67 -10.86 19.34
CA ASP A 519 6.66 -11.39 20.26
C ASP A 519 6.56 -10.60 21.58
N GLN A 520 7.54 -9.76 21.89
CA GLN A 520 7.56 -8.90 23.08
C GLN A 520 6.98 -7.50 22.82
N LEU A 521 6.85 -7.06 21.57
CA LEU A 521 6.44 -5.69 21.25
C LEU A 521 5.08 -5.33 21.84
N ASN A 522 4.09 -6.20 21.69
CA ASN A 522 2.73 -5.95 22.18
C ASN A 522 2.68 -5.79 23.71
N SER A 523 3.49 -6.55 24.46
CA SER A 523 3.56 -6.45 25.92
C SER A 523 4.19 -5.15 26.43
N ARG A 524 4.89 -4.39 25.57
CA ARG A 524 5.49 -3.09 25.90
C ARG A 524 4.51 -1.93 25.71
N ILE A 525 3.38 -2.13 25.01
CA ILE A 525 2.37 -1.09 24.79
C ILE A 525 1.57 -0.92 26.09
N VAL A 526 1.64 0.27 26.66
CA VAL A 526 0.95 0.60 27.92
C VAL A 526 -0.26 1.53 27.70
N TRP A 527 -0.37 2.12 26.53
CA TRP A 527 -1.49 2.97 26.13
C TRP A 527 -1.56 3.10 24.61
N SER A 528 -2.77 3.32 24.09
CA SER A 528 -3.01 3.54 22.66
C SER A 528 -4.23 4.44 22.47
N THR A 529 -4.24 5.21 21.38
CA THR A 529 -5.46 5.90 20.91
C THR A 529 -6.46 4.90 20.33
N ASP A 530 -7.73 5.30 20.26
CA ASP A 530 -8.83 4.56 19.63
C ASP A 530 -9.06 4.96 18.16
N LYS A 531 -8.43 6.06 17.71
CA LYS A 531 -8.51 6.60 16.34
C LYS A 531 -7.10 6.88 15.81
N GLY A 532 -7.03 7.05 14.49
CA GLY A 532 -5.80 7.45 13.83
C GLY A 532 -5.28 8.83 14.29
N LEU A 533 -3.97 9.01 14.28
CA LEU A 533 -3.32 10.24 14.77
C LEU A 533 -3.79 11.49 14.02
N ARG A 534 -4.12 11.38 12.72
CA ARG A 534 -4.69 12.50 11.93
C ARG A 534 -5.97 13.05 12.54
N TYR A 535 -6.85 12.21 13.05
CA TYR A 535 -8.05 12.65 13.76
C TYR A 535 -7.68 13.57 14.94
N TYR A 536 -6.73 13.18 15.77
CA TYR A 536 -6.30 13.97 16.92
C TYR A 536 -5.57 15.25 16.53
N MET A 537 -4.85 15.26 15.40
CA MET A 537 -4.25 16.47 14.84
C MET A 537 -5.31 17.50 14.45
N ILE A 538 -6.38 17.06 13.78
CA ILE A 538 -7.52 17.92 13.42
C ILE A 538 -8.15 18.50 14.68
N GLU A 539 -8.42 17.68 15.69
CA GLU A 539 -9.05 18.13 16.93
C GLU A 539 -8.14 19.06 17.74
N ALA A 540 -6.84 18.80 17.79
CA ALA A 540 -5.89 19.68 18.47
C ALA A 540 -5.81 21.07 17.79
N ILE A 541 -5.74 21.12 16.46
CA ILE A 541 -5.73 22.39 15.73
C ILE A 541 -7.03 23.14 15.91
N ARG A 542 -8.19 22.46 15.88
CA ARG A 542 -9.50 23.06 16.18
C ARG A 542 -9.55 23.65 17.59
N LYS A 543 -9.03 22.92 18.58
CA LYS A 543 -8.98 23.35 19.98
C LYS A 543 -8.09 24.58 20.19
N HIS A 544 -6.91 24.59 19.57
CA HIS A 544 -5.95 25.69 19.73
C HIS A 544 -6.30 26.92 18.87
N GLY A 545 -6.99 26.73 17.74
CA GLY A 545 -7.39 27.79 16.81
C GLY A 545 -6.21 28.40 16.04
N ASN A 546 -5.33 29.13 16.75
CA ASN A 546 -4.10 29.71 16.19
C ASN A 546 -2.88 28.94 16.70
N VAL A 547 -2.09 28.39 15.78
CA VAL A 547 -0.91 27.60 16.08
C VAL A 547 0.33 28.27 15.45
N THR A 548 1.42 28.29 16.20
CA THR A 548 2.73 28.70 15.68
C THR A 548 3.66 27.49 15.68
N PRO A 549 3.68 26.69 14.61
CA PRO A 549 4.62 25.57 14.51
C PRO A 549 6.06 26.07 14.56
N LYS A 550 6.89 25.39 15.33
CA LYS A 550 8.32 25.74 15.48
C LYS A 550 9.17 24.50 15.73
N ALA A 551 10.43 24.55 15.31
CA ALA A 551 11.40 23.55 15.68
C ALA A 551 11.68 23.60 17.20
N LEU A 552 11.66 22.43 17.85
CA LEU A 552 11.97 22.28 19.28
C LEU A 552 13.45 22.42 19.57
N ASN A 553 14.31 22.17 18.57
CA ASN A 553 15.78 22.24 18.67
C ASN A 553 16.35 21.39 19.82
N GLN A 554 15.76 20.25 20.09
CA GLN A 554 16.19 19.34 21.16
C GLN A 554 17.32 18.41 20.73
N TRP A 555 17.63 18.39 19.44
CA TRP A 555 18.75 17.63 18.90
C TRP A 555 19.44 18.36 17.74
N ARG A 556 20.62 17.88 17.33
CA ARG A 556 21.33 18.37 16.15
C ARG A 556 22.38 17.38 15.67
N PHE A 557 22.71 17.45 14.39
CA PHE A 557 23.91 16.85 13.83
C PHE A 557 25.16 17.66 14.21
N ILE A 558 26.27 16.99 14.41
CA ILE A 558 27.59 17.59 14.59
C ILE A 558 28.64 16.91 13.71
N PRO A 559 29.65 17.64 13.16
CA PRO A 559 29.87 19.10 13.26
C PRO A 559 28.83 19.91 12.44
N GLU A 560 28.29 20.98 13.02
CA GLU A 560 27.26 21.81 12.36
C GLU A 560 27.76 22.45 11.06
N GLU A 561 29.04 22.84 11.00
CA GLU A 561 29.64 23.42 9.79
C GLU A 561 29.65 22.44 8.60
N TRP A 562 29.75 21.13 8.84
CA TRP A 562 29.66 20.10 7.79
C TRP A 562 28.24 20.00 7.26
N VAL A 563 27.26 19.99 8.17
CA VAL A 563 25.83 19.98 7.81
C VAL A 563 25.48 21.21 6.96
N ASN A 564 25.87 22.41 7.42
CA ASN A 564 25.58 23.66 6.70
C ASN A 564 26.19 23.69 5.29
N LYS A 565 27.38 23.12 5.11
CA LYS A 565 28.03 22.99 3.80
C LYS A 565 27.27 22.04 2.88
N ARG A 566 26.79 20.91 3.40
CA ARG A 566 26.13 19.85 2.61
C ARG A 566 24.66 20.14 2.32
N LYS A 567 23.97 20.80 3.24
CA LYS A 567 22.53 21.06 3.16
C LYS A 567 22.07 21.63 1.82
N LEU A 568 22.71 22.69 1.32
CA LEU A 568 22.31 23.31 0.05
C LEU A 568 22.51 22.35 -1.12
N ILE A 569 23.67 21.68 -1.17
CA ILE A 569 24.03 20.77 -2.26
C ILE A 569 23.10 19.55 -2.27
N GLU A 570 22.86 18.95 -1.12
CA GLU A 570 22.07 17.72 -1.01
C GLU A 570 20.57 18.00 -1.10
N THR A 571 20.10 19.20 -0.75
CA THR A 571 18.73 19.63 -1.02
C THR A 571 18.51 19.72 -2.55
N ASP A 572 19.45 20.27 -3.31
CA ASP A 572 19.37 20.32 -4.78
C ASP A 572 19.38 18.92 -5.40
N ILE A 573 20.22 18.02 -4.88
CA ILE A 573 20.24 16.62 -5.34
C ILE A 573 18.93 15.90 -5.05
N LEU A 574 18.30 16.14 -3.88
CA LEU A 574 17.07 15.45 -3.49
C LEU A 574 15.82 16.01 -4.15
N PHE A 575 15.70 17.33 -4.23
CA PHE A 575 14.46 18.05 -4.56
C PHE A 575 14.59 18.95 -5.79
N GLY A 576 15.79 19.12 -6.33
CA GLY A 576 16.01 19.89 -7.56
C GLY A 576 15.50 19.14 -8.79
N ASP A 577 14.90 19.88 -9.73
CA ASP A 577 14.61 19.37 -11.07
C ASP A 577 15.92 19.17 -11.84
N ASP A 578 15.93 18.19 -12.75
CA ASP A 578 17.11 17.85 -13.58
C ASP A 578 17.29 18.84 -14.74
#